data_cdf84a525784cf52c570a250f4cd70fd
#
_entry.id   cdf84a525784cf52c570a250f4cd70fd
#
_cell.length_a   1.000
_cell.length_b   1.000
_cell.length_c   1.000
_cell.angle_alpha   90.00
_cell.angle_beta   90.00
_cell.angle_gamma   90.00
#
_symmetry.space_group_name_H-M   'P 1'
#
loop_
_entity.id
_entity.type
_entity.pdbx_description
1 polymer ?
#
loop_
_entity_poly.entity_id
_entity_poly.type
_entity_poly.pdbx_seq_one_letter_code
_entity_poly.pdbx_strand_id
1 'polypeptide(L)'
;MNLKVIEGPTDEVVSLEEAKSHLRIDGDDEDILIFSYIKAAREYAEIFTGRSFVEKTYEYITNPKEKYSYIELPMPPLIEVLEILYIDKNNQELKLTEGYDYYILKGYDESLIYPSLERGWPNDIFDLFGNLKIRYKAGYSEAPMPVKQAILILTSHFYENRENLTIKDYKEIPFGVSSLLRPFWVPRW
;
A
#
# COMPACT_ATOMS: atom_id res chain seq x y z
N MET A 1 -7.96 4.40 -10.03
CA MET A 1 -8.04 3.96 -8.62
C MET A 1 -7.84 5.18 -7.75
N ASN A 2 -8.81 5.54 -6.91
CA ASN A 2 -8.75 6.77 -6.10
C ASN A 2 -8.16 6.43 -4.71
N LEU A 3 -6.91 5.98 -4.69
CA LEU A 3 -6.15 5.70 -3.47
C LEU A 3 -5.07 6.75 -3.29
N LYS A 4 -5.00 7.34 -2.11
CA LYS A 4 -4.01 8.35 -1.76
C LYS A 4 -3.35 7.98 -0.43
N VAL A 5 -2.03 8.15 -0.33
CA VAL A 5 -1.31 8.11 0.95
C VAL A 5 -1.50 9.45 1.64
N ILE A 6 -2.04 9.42 2.86
CA ILE A 6 -2.26 10.61 3.72
C ILE A 6 -1.04 10.83 4.61
N GLU A 7 -0.55 9.74 5.22
CA GLU A 7 0.65 9.75 6.04
C GLU A 7 1.60 8.68 5.52
N GLY A 8 2.83 9.09 5.22
CA GLY A 8 3.90 8.21 4.80
C GLY A 8 4.43 7.36 5.96
N PRO A 9 5.34 6.42 5.66
CA PRO A 9 5.94 5.59 6.68
C PRO A 9 6.90 6.41 7.55
N THR A 10 7.01 6.04 8.83
CA THR A 10 8.03 6.55 9.75
C THR A 10 9.37 5.88 9.54
N ASP A 11 9.33 4.60 9.17
CA ASP A 11 10.52 3.76 9.01
C ASP A 11 10.48 3.02 7.66
N GLU A 12 11.64 2.72 7.12
CA GLU A 12 11.78 1.92 5.91
C GLU A 12 11.97 0.42 6.25
N VAL A 13 11.68 -0.47 5.29
CA VAL A 13 11.87 -1.93 5.44
C VAL A 13 13.34 -2.28 5.68
N VAL A 14 14.23 -1.51 5.10
CA VAL A 14 15.69 -1.67 5.20
C VAL A 14 16.26 -0.39 5.78
N SER A 15 17.06 -0.51 6.84
CA SER A 15 17.75 0.64 7.40
C SER A 15 18.91 1.11 6.50
N LEU A 16 19.35 2.35 6.69
CA LEU A 16 20.49 2.89 5.95
C LEU A 16 21.77 2.07 6.22
N GLU A 17 21.99 1.67 7.48
CA GLU A 17 23.14 0.87 7.87
C GLU A 17 23.13 -0.52 7.21
N GLU A 18 21.97 -1.18 7.14
CA GLU A 18 21.83 -2.45 6.45
C GLU A 18 22.12 -2.32 4.94
N ALA A 19 21.63 -1.26 4.31
CA ALA A 19 21.89 -0.99 2.90
C ALA A 19 23.39 -0.69 2.66
N LYS A 20 24.02 0.15 3.49
CA LYS A 20 25.46 0.45 3.42
C LYS A 20 26.31 -0.81 3.60
N SER A 21 25.96 -1.64 4.59
CA SER A 21 26.63 -2.93 4.80
C SER A 21 26.51 -3.86 3.59
N HIS A 22 25.32 -3.92 2.98
CA HIS A 22 25.08 -4.73 1.79
C HIS A 22 25.86 -4.21 0.56
N LEU A 23 25.95 -2.89 0.41
CA LEU A 23 26.70 -2.21 -0.65
C LEU A 23 28.23 -2.16 -0.40
N ARG A 24 28.68 -2.51 0.81
CA ARG A 24 30.07 -2.40 1.27
C ARG A 24 30.59 -0.95 1.20
N ILE A 25 29.79 -0.01 1.62
CA ILE A 25 30.08 1.41 1.64
C ILE A 25 30.39 1.85 3.07
N ASP A 26 31.54 2.48 3.24
CA ASP A 26 31.93 3.17 4.47
C ASP A 26 31.82 4.69 4.26
N GLY A 27 31.53 5.42 5.34
CA GLY A 27 31.37 6.88 5.30
C GLY A 27 29.94 7.32 4.98
N ASP A 28 29.66 8.62 5.09
CA ASP A 28 28.31 9.20 5.10
C ASP A 28 28.01 10.09 3.88
N ASP A 29 28.97 10.22 2.96
CA ASP A 29 28.88 11.14 1.82
C ASP A 29 27.71 10.83 0.88
N GLU A 30 27.26 9.58 0.81
CA GLU A 30 26.20 9.11 -0.08
C GLU A 30 24.90 8.71 0.64
N ASP A 31 24.78 8.98 1.94
CA ASP A 31 23.65 8.53 2.77
C ASP A 31 22.29 8.96 2.21
N ILE A 32 22.16 10.22 1.81
CA ILE A 32 20.92 10.76 1.20
C ILE A 32 20.55 10.02 -0.08
N LEU A 33 21.55 9.71 -0.90
CA LEU A 33 21.38 9.02 -2.17
C LEU A 33 20.94 7.56 -1.94
N ILE A 34 21.65 6.85 -1.04
CA ILE A 34 21.33 5.47 -0.68
C ILE A 34 19.91 5.39 -0.09
N PHE A 35 19.56 6.33 0.80
CA PHE A 35 18.20 6.38 1.37
C PHE A 35 17.13 6.58 0.30
N SER A 36 17.39 7.40 -0.72
CA SER A 36 16.48 7.58 -1.85
C SER A 36 16.27 6.30 -2.64
N TYR A 37 17.32 5.49 -2.82
CA TYR A 37 17.23 4.18 -3.49
C TYR A 37 16.50 3.14 -2.65
N ILE A 38 16.66 3.12 -1.32
CA ILE A 38 15.88 2.26 -0.42
C ILE A 38 14.39 2.55 -0.60
N LYS A 39 14.03 3.84 -0.56
CA LYS A 39 12.64 4.27 -0.75
C LYS A 39 12.09 3.86 -2.11
N ALA A 40 12.83 4.09 -3.18
CA ALA A 40 12.44 3.71 -4.53
C ALA A 40 12.29 2.19 -4.68
N ALA A 41 13.18 1.40 -4.09
CA ALA A 41 13.13 -0.05 -4.07
C ALA A 41 11.89 -0.57 -3.33
N ARG A 42 11.54 0.00 -2.17
CA ARG A 42 10.32 -0.31 -1.45
C ARG A 42 9.08 0.04 -2.26
N GLU A 43 9.01 1.24 -2.82
CA GLU A 43 7.87 1.67 -3.65
C GLU A 43 7.68 0.75 -4.85
N TYR A 44 8.77 0.33 -5.48
CA TYR A 44 8.72 -0.67 -6.55
C TYR A 44 8.12 -1.99 -6.07
N ALA A 45 8.61 -2.52 -4.94
CA ALA A 45 8.13 -3.78 -4.38
C ALA A 45 6.62 -3.71 -4.02
N GLU A 46 6.16 -2.59 -3.47
CA GLU A 46 4.76 -2.33 -3.15
C GLU A 46 3.90 -2.24 -4.42
N ILE A 47 4.37 -1.54 -5.44
CA ILE A 47 3.69 -1.46 -6.74
C ILE A 47 3.62 -2.85 -7.40
N PHE A 48 4.69 -3.61 -7.38
CA PHE A 48 4.75 -4.94 -7.99
C PHE A 48 3.79 -5.91 -7.32
N THR A 49 3.74 -5.91 -5.98
CA THR A 49 2.95 -6.88 -5.21
C THR A 49 1.50 -6.44 -4.94
N GLY A 50 1.21 -5.15 -4.99
CA GLY A 50 -0.08 -4.61 -4.57
C GLY A 50 -0.25 -4.51 -3.06
N ARG A 51 0.84 -4.61 -2.27
CA ARG A 51 0.84 -4.56 -0.81
C ARG A 51 1.55 -3.33 -0.27
N SER A 52 1.27 -2.98 0.98
CA SER A 52 2.08 -2.03 1.75
C SER A 52 3.05 -2.80 2.64
N PHE A 53 4.36 -2.60 2.48
CA PHE A 53 5.38 -3.29 3.29
C PHE A 53 5.81 -2.49 4.52
N VAL A 54 5.34 -1.28 4.65
CA VAL A 54 5.51 -0.40 5.82
C VAL A 54 4.17 0.18 6.21
N GLU A 55 4.01 0.53 7.48
CA GLU A 55 2.78 1.16 7.95
C GLU A 55 2.56 2.52 7.30
N LYS A 56 1.38 2.73 6.70
CA LYS A 56 0.92 3.97 6.09
C LYS A 56 -0.55 4.21 6.36
N THR A 57 -0.94 5.47 6.38
CA THR A 57 -2.35 5.87 6.38
C THR A 57 -2.80 6.18 4.96
N TYR A 58 -3.86 5.50 4.54
CA TYR A 58 -4.46 5.63 3.22
C TYR A 58 -5.84 6.28 3.29
N GLU A 59 -6.19 7.02 2.25
CA GLU A 59 -7.56 7.44 1.94
C GLU A 59 -7.96 6.79 0.61
N TYR A 60 -9.01 5.99 0.66
CA TYR A 60 -9.59 5.32 -0.49
C TYR A 60 -10.99 5.85 -0.77
N ILE A 61 -11.19 6.39 -1.97
CA ILE A 61 -12.48 6.93 -2.41
C ILE A 61 -13.10 5.93 -3.39
N THR A 62 -14.29 5.44 -3.07
CA THR A 62 -14.97 4.40 -3.84
C THR A 62 -16.48 4.48 -3.66
N ASN A 63 -17.18 3.58 -4.33
CA ASN A 63 -18.58 3.26 -4.05
C ASN A 63 -18.75 1.74 -4.06
N PRO A 64 -19.65 1.18 -3.25
CA PRO A 64 -20.04 -0.20 -3.39
C PRO A 64 -20.75 -0.40 -4.74
N LYS A 65 -20.60 -1.60 -5.33
CA LYS A 65 -21.27 -1.93 -6.60
C LYS A 65 -22.79 -2.07 -6.44
N GLU A 66 -23.20 -2.61 -5.30
CA GLU A 66 -24.60 -2.88 -4.97
C GLU A 66 -24.81 -2.67 -3.46
N LYS A 67 -26.08 -2.59 -3.05
CA LYS A 67 -26.47 -2.33 -1.66
C LYS A 67 -25.84 -3.27 -0.63
N TYR A 68 -25.60 -4.51 -0.98
CA TYR A 68 -25.03 -5.53 -0.10
C TYR A 68 -23.67 -6.04 -0.54
N SER A 69 -23.05 -5.40 -1.56
CA SER A 69 -21.71 -5.77 -1.98
C SER A 69 -20.65 -5.34 -0.96
N TYR A 70 -19.61 -6.13 -0.80
CA TYR A 70 -18.45 -5.75 -0.01
C TYR A 70 -17.57 -4.74 -0.76
N ILE A 71 -16.72 -4.07 -0.01
CA ILE A 71 -15.65 -3.22 -0.53
C ILE A 71 -14.33 -3.86 -0.12
N GLU A 72 -13.47 -4.12 -1.10
CA GLU A 72 -12.12 -4.59 -0.88
C GLU A 72 -11.19 -3.38 -0.71
N LEU A 73 -10.39 -3.40 0.38
CA LEU A 73 -9.41 -2.36 0.65
C LEU A 73 -8.09 -2.68 -0.06
N PRO A 74 -7.57 -1.73 -0.84
CA PRO A 74 -6.26 -1.88 -1.47
C PRO A 74 -5.10 -1.94 -0.46
N MET A 75 -3.95 -2.42 -0.91
CA MET A 75 -2.67 -2.39 -0.20
C MET A 75 -2.68 -3.15 1.14
N PRO A 76 -3.13 -4.43 1.18
CA PRO A 76 -3.08 -5.24 2.40
C PRO A 76 -1.65 -5.41 2.93
N PRO A 77 -1.45 -5.84 4.19
CA PRO A 77 -2.48 -6.19 5.16
C PRO A 77 -3.10 -4.97 5.87
N LEU A 78 -4.38 -5.05 6.19
CA LEU A 78 -5.08 -4.03 6.97
C LEU A 78 -4.66 -4.07 8.43
N ILE A 79 -4.27 -2.93 8.97
CA ILE A 79 -4.03 -2.74 10.41
C ILE A 79 -5.35 -2.35 11.09
N GLU A 80 -5.93 -1.22 10.68
CA GLU A 80 -7.19 -0.72 11.22
C GLU A 80 -7.92 0.20 10.23
N VAL A 81 -9.23 0.28 10.34
CA VAL A 81 -10.04 1.30 9.68
C VAL A 81 -10.24 2.44 10.66
N LEU A 82 -9.80 3.65 10.28
CA LEU A 82 -9.89 4.84 11.13
C LEU A 82 -11.27 5.47 11.08
N GLU A 83 -11.80 5.59 9.87
CA GLU A 83 -13.15 6.12 9.64
C GLU A 83 -13.66 5.78 8.23
N ILE A 84 -14.97 5.71 8.13
CA ILE A 84 -15.70 5.65 6.87
C ILE A 84 -16.71 6.77 6.84
N LEU A 85 -16.58 7.65 5.84
CA LEU A 85 -17.42 8.82 5.65
C LEU A 85 -18.17 8.70 4.32
N TYR A 86 -19.38 9.22 4.25
CA TYR A 86 -20.10 9.40 2.99
C TYR A 86 -20.86 10.73 2.97
N ILE A 87 -21.18 11.22 1.80
CA ILE A 87 -21.97 12.43 1.61
C ILE A 87 -23.41 12.03 1.30
N ASP A 88 -24.36 12.53 2.09
CA ASP A 88 -25.78 12.30 1.87
C ASP A 88 -26.35 13.22 0.76
N LYS A 89 -27.62 13.01 0.39
CA LYS A 89 -28.34 13.83 -0.60
C LYS A 89 -28.49 15.32 -0.23
N ASN A 90 -28.28 15.67 1.03
CA ASN A 90 -28.30 17.05 1.52
C ASN A 90 -26.90 17.67 1.55
N ASN A 91 -25.90 16.99 0.96
CA ASN A 91 -24.49 17.39 0.97
C ASN A 91 -23.88 17.46 2.38
N GLN A 92 -24.35 16.58 3.29
CA GLN A 92 -23.81 16.45 4.63
C GLN A 92 -22.86 15.24 4.69
N GLU A 93 -21.67 15.44 5.26
CA GLU A 93 -20.72 14.35 5.50
C GLU A 93 -21.16 13.59 6.76
N LEU A 94 -21.44 12.30 6.60
CA LEU A 94 -21.90 11.41 7.66
C LEU A 94 -20.89 10.29 7.87
N LYS A 95 -20.72 9.87 9.14
CA LYS A 95 -19.80 8.79 9.53
C LYS A 95 -20.56 7.49 9.73
N LEU A 96 -20.03 6.40 9.15
CA LEU A 96 -20.52 5.04 9.40
C LEU A 96 -19.87 4.47 10.65
N THR A 97 -20.64 3.64 11.39
CA THR A 97 -20.23 3.02 12.65
C THR A 97 -19.96 1.53 12.45
N GLU A 98 -18.76 1.08 12.83
CA GLU A 98 -18.41 -0.35 12.85
C GLU A 98 -19.33 -1.11 13.82
N GLY A 99 -19.73 -2.32 13.43
CA GLY A 99 -20.66 -3.18 14.20
C GLY A 99 -22.13 -2.80 14.05
N TYR A 100 -22.46 -1.66 13.46
CA TYR A 100 -23.83 -1.19 13.23
C TYR A 100 -24.13 -1.00 11.74
N ASP A 101 -23.29 -0.24 11.03
CA ASP A 101 -23.45 0.03 9.60
C ASP A 101 -22.60 -0.91 8.75
N TYR A 102 -21.46 -1.34 9.25
CA TYR A 102 -20.53 -2.22 8.56
C TYR A 102 -19.75 -3.14 9.50
N TYR A 103 -19.15 -4.16 8.92
CA TYR A 103 -18.25 -5.14 9.56
C TYR A 103 -16.97 -5.27 8.74
N ILE A 104 -15.85 -5.55 9.41
CA ILE A 104 -14.55 -5.71 8.79
C ILE A 104 -14.13 -7.17 8.86
N LEU A 105 -13.76 -7.75 7.71
CA LEU A 105 -13.06 -9.02 7.61
C LEU A 105 -11.59 -8.74 7.28
N LYS A 106 -10.71 -8.96 8.25
CA LYS A 106 -9.26 -8.82 8.07
C LYS A 106 -8.68 -10.16 7.64
N GLY A 107 -8.20 -10.22 6.40
CA GLY A 107 -7.42 -11.35 5.87
C GLY A 107 -5.97 -10.95 5.64
N TYR A 108 -5.12 -11.95 5.37
CA TYR A 108 -3.71 -11.73 5.05
C TYR A 108 -3.53 -11.12 3.64
N ASP A 109 -4.28 -11.64 2.67
CA ASP A 109 -4.20 -11.23 1.27
C ASP A 109 -5.27 -10.22 0.88
N GLU A 110 -6.38 -10.19 1.61
CA GLU A 110 -7.52 -9.33 1.36
C GLU A 110 -8.08 -8.75 2.66
N SER A 111 -8.67 -7.59 2.56
CA SER A 111 -9.37 -6.94 3.67
C SER A 111 -10.67 -6.38 3.14
N LEU A 112 -11.77 -6.89 3.67
CA LEU A 112 -13.10 -6.65 3.15
C LEU A 112 -13.95 -5.89 4.17
N ILE A 113 -14.70 -4.91 3.68
CA ILE A 113 -15.71 -4.21 4.45
C ILE A 113 -17.08 -4.63 3.92
N TYR A 114 -17.87 -5.25 4.78
CA TYR A 114 -19.23 -5.69 4.49
C TYR A 114 -20.22 -4.72 5.10
N PRO A 115 -21.28 -4.35 4.40
CA PRO A 115 -22.38 -3.61 5.01
C PRO A 115 -23.15 -4.49 5.99
N SER A 116 -23.90 -3.88 6.89
CA SER A 116 -24.84 -4.58 7.76
C SER A 116 -25.84 -5.39 6.91
N LEU A 117 -26.05 -6.67 7.24
CA LEU A 117 -26.99 -7.53 6.53
C LEU A 117 -28.44 -7.06 6.63
N GLU A 118 -28.79 -6.37 7.72
CA GLU A 118 -30.15 -5.87 7.94
C GLU A 118 -30.44 -4.61 7.12
N ARG A 119 -29.44 -3.75 6.91
CA ARG A 119 -29.61 -2.40 6.34
C ARG A 119 -28.99 -2.25 4.96
N GLY A 120 -27.88 -2.95 4.70
CA GLY A 120 -27.02 -2.71 3.55
C GLY A 120 -26.31 -1.35 3.66
N TRP A 121 -25.67 -0.93 2.60
CA TRP A 121 -25.13 0.43 2.50
C TRP A 121 -26.25 1.47 2.45
N PRO A 122 -26.05 2.68 3.00
CA PRO A 122 -27.02 3.79 2.86
C PRO A 122 -27.32 4.06 1.38
N ASN A 123 -28.60 4.31 1.07
CA ASN A 123 -29.02 4.50 -0.32
C ASN A 123 -28.35 5.72 -0.97
N ASP A 124 -28.11 6.76 -0.19
CA ASP A 124 -27.50 8.01 -0.68
C ASP A 124 -26.05 7.82 -1.19
N ILE A 125 -25.37 6.73 -0.82
CA ILE A 125 -24.02 6.40 -1.32
C ILE A 125 -24.01 6.17 -2.84
N PHE A 126 -25.12 5.73 -3.41
CA PHE A 126 -25.21 5.38 -4.84
C PHE A 126 -25.49 6.59 -5.74
N ASP A 127 -25.91 7.72 -5.17
CA ASP A 127 -26.35 8.90 -5.94
C ASP A 127 -25.18 9.65 -6.59
N LEU A 128 -23.97 9.55 -5.99
CA LEU A 128 -22.78 10.26 -6.45
C LEU A 128 -21.59 9.29 -6.58
N PHE A 129 -20.85 9.39 -7.68
CA PHE A 129 -19.62 8.63 -7.85
C PHE A 129 -18.53 9.12 -6.87
N GLY A 130 -17.88 8.17 -6.20
CA GLY A 130 -16.81 8.50 -5.25
C GLY A 130 -17.33 9.08 -3.93
N ASN A 131 -18.54 8.72 -3.53
CA ASN A 131 -19.20 9.29 -2.36
C ASN A 131 -18.74 8.68 -1.03
N LEU A 132 -18.13 7.48 -1.07
CA LEU A 132 -17.62 6.82 0.13
C LEU A 132 -16.11 7.05 0.26
N LYS A 133 -15.70 7.61 1.37
CA LYS A 133 -14.32 7.90 1.74
C LYS A 133 -13.91 7.00 2.91
N ILE A 134 -12.93 6.16 2.71
CA ILE A 134 -12.43 5.22 3.71
C ILE A 134 -11.00 5.61 4.07
N ARG A 135 -10.75 5.94 5.34
CA ARG A 135 -9.41 6.15 5.87
C ARG A 135 -9.00 4.96 6.71
N TYR A 136 -7.85 4.41 6.43
CA TYR A 136 -7.36 3.20 7.08
C TYR A 136 -5.84 3.16 7.13
N LYS A 137 -5.31 2.40 8.09
CA LYS A 137 -3.90 2.05 8.15
C LYS A 137 -3.67 0.66 7.60
N ALA A 138 -2.65 0.52 6.79
CA ALA A 138 -2.23 -0.76 6.22
C ALA A 138 -0.70 -0.85 6.15
N GLY A 139 -0.20 -2.06 6.19
CA GLY A 139 1.22 -2.37 6.13
C GLY A 139 1.63 -3.44 7.13
N TYR A 140 2.88 -3.82 7.07
CA TYR A 140 3.49 -4.75 8.01
C TYR A 140 4.17 -3.99 9.14
N SER A 141 4.08 -4.51 10.37
CA SER A 141 4.93 -4.09 11.49
C SER A 141 6.38 -4.52 11.29
N GLU A 142 6.57 -5.69 10.64
CA GLU A 142 7.86 -6.21 10.22
C GLU A 142 7.70 -6.89 8.86
N ALA A 143 8.37 -6.37 7.86
CA ALA A 143 8.28 -6.91 6.50
C ALA A 143 8.92 -8.31 6.41
N PRO A 144 8.35 -9.25 5.62
CA PRO A 144 8.92 -10.56 5.44
C PRO A 144 10.35 -10.53 4.90
N MET A 145 11.22 -11.43 5.39
CA MET A 145 12.63 -11.49 4.98
C MET A 145 12.86 -11.56 3.46
N PRO A 146 12.07 -12.31 2.65
CA PRO A 146 12.22 -12.27 1.20
C PRO A 146 11.99 -10.89 0.59
N VAL A 147 11.06 -10.11 1.14
CA VAL A 147 10.80 -8.72 0.72
C VAL A 147 11.97 -7.82 1.06
N LYS A 148 12.49 -7.93 2.29
CA LYS A 148 13.69 -7.21 2.73
C LYS A 148 14.88 -7.49 1.82
N GLN A 149 15.10 -8.76 1.48
CA GLN A 149 16.16 -9.17 0.56
C GLN A 149 15.95 -8.61 -0.86
N ALA A 150 14.72 -8.62 -1.35
CA ALA A 150 14.38 -8.05 -2.65
C ALA A 150 14.69 -6.54 -2.72
N ILE A 151 14.36 -5.81 -1.63
CA ILE A 151 14.63 -4.36 -1.51
C ILE A 151 16.15 -4.10 -1.48
N LEU A 152 16.93 -4.90 -0.77
CA LEU A 152 18.40 -4.78 -0.76
C LEU A 152 18.99 -4.99 -2.16
N ILE A 153 18.54 -6.01 -2.89
CA ILE A 153 19.00 -6.28 -4.27
C ILE A 153 18.61 -5.12 -5.20
N LEU A 154 17.38 -4.60 -5.09
CA LEU A 154 16.95 -3.44 -5.87
C LEU A 154 17.77 -2.18 -5.54
N THR A 155 18.05 -1.94 -4.27
CA THR A 155 18.87 -0.82 -3.82
C THR A 155 20.28 -0.89 -4.44
N SER A 156 20.91 -2.08 -4.43
CA SER A 156 22.19 -2.29 -5.09
C SER A 156 22.09 -2.06 -6.60
N HIS A 157 21.05 -2.58 -7.23
CA HIS A 157 20.84 -2.41 -8.66
C HIS A 157 20.71 -0.92 -9.05
N PHE A 158 19.95 -0.12 -8.29
CA PHE A 158 19.82 1.33 -8.53
C PHE A 158 21.14 2.07 -8.26
N TYR A 159 21.87 1.66 -7.23
CA TYR A 159 23.15 2.25 -6.89
C TYR A 159 24.22 2.01 -7.97
N GLU A 160 24.32 0.79 -8.50
CA GLU A 160 25.30 0.42 -9.53
C GLU A 160 24.97 0.97 -10.92
N ASN A 161 23.70 1.24 -11.22
CA ASN A 161 23.23 1.66 -12.54
C ASN A 161 22.78 3.13 -12.57
N ARG A 162 23.46 4.02 -11.83
CA ARG A 162 23.12 5.47 -11.71
C ARG A 162 23.01 6.19 -13.06
N GLU A 163 23.80 5.80 -14.07
CA GLU A 163 23.92 6.50 -15.35
C GLU A 163 22.96 5.97 -16.43
N ASN A 164 22.32 4.85 -16.23
CA ASN A 164 21.50 4.17 -17.24
C ASN A 164 20.01 4.56 -17.24
N LEU A 165 19.69 5.81 -16.92
CA LEU A 165 18.34 6.39 -17.12
C LEU A 165 18.09 6.82 -18.57
N THR A 166 18.95 6.49 -19.52
CA THR A 166 18.68 6.68 -20.95
C THR A 166 17.74 5.58 -21.47
N ILE A 167 16.71 6.02 -22.19
CA ILE A 167 15.51 5.30 -22.68
C ILE A 167 15.82 4.01 -23.48
N LYS A 168 17.07 3.65 -23.72
CA LYS A 168 17.46 2.50 -24.59
C LYS A 168 17.94 1.23 -23.88
N ASP A 169 18.26 1.31 -22.61
CA ASP A 169 18.73 0.13 -21.84
C ASP A 169 17.97 0.00 -20.53
N TYR A 170 16.68 -0.30 -20.60
CA TYR A 170 15.97 -0.91 -19.47
C TYR A 170 16.66 -2.26 -19.21
N LYS A 171 17.72 -2.27 -18.41
CA LYS A 171 18.19 -3.51 -17.81
C LYS A 171 17.03 -4.06 -17.00
N GLU A 172 16.53 -5.21 -17.44
CA GLU A 172 15.45 -5.91 -16.76
C GLU A 172 15.81 -6.03 -15.28
N ILE A 173 14.82 -5.77 -14.44
CA ILE A 173 14.94 -5.98 -13.00
C ILE A 173 15.44 -7.40 -12.75
N PRO A 174 16.44 -7.57 -11.86
CA PRO A 174 17.03 -8.87 -11.63
C PRO A 174 15.94 -9.95 -11.42
N PHE A 175 15.96 -11.02 -12.17
CA PHE A 175 14.98 -12.10 -12.08
C PHE A 175 14.77 -12.60 -10.65
N GLY A 176 15.82 -12.59 -9.81
CA GLY A 176 15.75 -12.94 -8.40
C GLY A 176 14.78 -12.07 -7.59
N VAL A 177 14.66 -10.78 -7.91
CA VAL A 177 13.73 -9.86 -7.22
C VAL A 177 12.28 -10.29 -7.46
N SER A 178 11.92 -10.53 -8.72
CA SER A 178 10.56 -10.98 -9.07
C SER A 178 10.21 -12.31 -8.40
N SER A 179 11.16 -13.23 -8.30
CA SER A 179 10.96 -14.52 -7.63
C SER A 179 10.74 -14.37 -6.12
N LEU A 180 11.41 -13.43 -5.47
CA LEU A 180 11.25 -13.13 -4.05
C LEU A 180 9.92 -12.42 -3.74
N LEU A 181 9.45 -11.55 -4.66
CA LEU A 181 8.23 -10.77 -4.47
C LEU A 181 6.95 -11.50 -4.89
N ARG A 182 7.04 -12.43 -5.85
CA ARG A 182 5.87 -13.13 -6.42
C ARG A 182 4.95 -13.81 -5.40
N PRO A 183 5.44 -14.43 -4.32
CA PRO A 183 4.57 -15.02 -3.29
C PRO A 183 3.69 -14.02 -2.56
N PHE A 184 4.02 -12.74 -2.62
CA PHE A 184 3.30 -11.64 -1.97
C PHE A 184 2.37 -10.89 -2.92
N TRP A 185 2.31 -11.29 -4.18
CA TRP A 185 1.49 -10.61 -5.18
C TRP A 185 0.00 -10.79 -4.90
N VAL A 186 -0.72 -9.67 -4.91
CA VAL A 186 -2.18 -9.61 -4.78
C VAL A 186 -2.78 -9.16 -6.11
N PRO A 187 -3.76 -9.89 -6.67
CA PRO A 187 -4.44 -9.46 -7.88
C PRO A 187 -5.04 -8.06 -7.70
N ARG A 188 -4.82 -7.17 -8.67
CA ARG A 188 -5.49 -5.87 -8.73
C ARG A 188 -6.66 -6.00 -9.69
N TRP A 189 -7.84 -5.70 -9.20
CA TRP A 189 -9.07 -5.69 -9.98
C TRP A 189 -9.40 -4.30 -10.52
#